data_7c1916b0dc3ebb79a926c3dd2dee2874
#
_entry.id   7c1916b0dc3ebb79a926c3dd2dee2874
#
_cell.length_a   1.000
_cell.length_b   1.000
_cell.length_c   1.000
_cell.angle_alpha   90.00
_cell.angle_beta   90.00
_cell.angle_gamma   90.00
#
_symmetry.space_group_name_H-M   'P 1'
#
loop_
_entity.id
_entity.type
_entity.pdbx_description
1 polymer ?
#
loop_
_entity_poly.entity_id
_entity_poly.type
_entity_poly.pdbx_seq_one_letter_code
_entity_poly.pdbx_strand_id
1 'polypeptide(L)' 'PGFSIVKKEKKMGIRGSATCELIFENCIVPKENLLGKVGEGFRIAMKTLDGGRMGIASQALGIAQGAMDETVK' A
#
# COMPACT_ATOMS: atom_id res chain seq x y z
N PRO A 1 18.29 -4.00 10.78
CA PRO A 1 18.71 -5.40 10.72
C PRO A 1 17.52 -6.34 10.83
N GLY A 2 17.56 -7.45 10.12
CA GLY A 2 16.48 -8.41 10.10
C GLY A 2 15.37 -8.13 9.11
N PHE A 3 15.41 -6.99 8.46
CA PHE A 3 14.43 -6.61 7.45
C PHE A 3 15.08 -6.69 6.06
N SER A 4 14.37 -7.27 5.10
CA SER A 4 14.87 -7.33 3.74
C SER A 4 13.72 -7.29 2.72
N ILE A 5 14.06 -6.85 1.53
CA ILE A 5 13.14 -6.78 0.40
C ILE A 5 13.63 -7.83 -0.60
N VAL A 6 12.75 -8.77 -0.97
CA VAL A 6 13.18 -9.91 -1.77
C VAL A 6 12.88 -9.72 -3.24
N LYS A 7 11.63 -9.48 -3.58
CA LYS A 7 11.20 -9.56 -4.96
C LYS A 7 10.25 -8.42 -5.30
N LYS A 8 10.53 -7.79 -6.43
CA LYS A 8 9.64 -6.77 -6.97
C LYS A 8 8.58 -7.46 -7.81
N GLU A 9 7.33 -7.24 -7.46
CA GLU A 9 6.23 -7.89 -8.16
C GLU A 9 5.97 -7.27 -9.53
N LYS A 10 5.68 -8.12 -10.51
CA LYS A 10 5.23 -7.66 -11.83
C LYS A 10 3.74 -7.42 -11.74
N LYS A 11 3.29 -6.27 -12.20
CA LYS A 11 1.90 -5.87 -12.04
C LYS A 11 1.28 -5.50 -13.37
N MET A 12 -0.05 -5.61 -13.43
CA MET A 12 -0.81 -5.24 -14.60
C MET A 12 -0.87 -3.71 -14.76
N GLY A 13 -1.02 -2.97 -13.66
CA GLY A 13 -1.11 -1.52 -13.67
C GLY A 13 -0.25 -0.87 -12.61
N ILE A 14 -0.15 0.46 -12.66
CA ILE A 14 0.65 1.27 -11.75
C ILE A 14 2.05 0.71 -11.61
N ARG A 15 2.65 0.38 -12.76
CA ARG A 15 3.94 -0.30 -12.80
C ARG A 15 5.11 0.57 -12.35
N GLY A 16 4.91 1.88 -12.34
CA GLY A 16 5.90 2.84 -11.85
C GLY A 16 6.05 2.84 -10.33
N SER A 17 5.07 2.27 -9.62
CA SER A 17 5.12 2.16 -8.16
C SER A 17 5.48 0.73 -7.79
N ALA A 18 6.66 0.52 -7.21
CA ALA A 18 7.14 -0.82 -6.89
C ALA A 18 6.35 -1.45 -5.76
N THR A 19 6.04 -2.73 -5.93
CA THR A 19 5.43 -3.57 -4.89
C THR A 19 6.35 -4.75 -4.67
N CYS A 20 6.76 -4.98 -3.44
CA CYS A 20 7.78 -5.96 -3.11
C CYS A 20 7.34 -6.89 -1.99
N GLU A 21 7.95 -8.07 -1.96
CA GLU A 21 7.80 -9.00 -0.84
C GLU A 21 8.79 -8.60 0.24
N LEU A 22 8.30 -8.51 1.48
CA LEU A 22 9.11 -8.11 2.62
C LEU A 22 9.38 -9.32 3.51
N ILE A 23 10.62 -9.42 4.01
CA ILE A 23 10.99 -10.50 4.93
C ILE A 23 11.54 -9.91 6.21
N PHE A 24 11.05 -10.43 7.35
CA PHE A 24 11.52 -10.06 8.68
C PHE A 24 12.05 -11.31 9.36
N GLU A 25 13.37 -11.37 9.58
CA GLU A 25 14.00 -12.49 10.28
C GLU A 25 14.78 -11.94 11.45
N ASN A 26 14.38 -12.35 12.68
CA ASN A 26 15.02 -11.89 13.90
C ASN A 26 15.14 -10.36 13.95
N CYS A 27 14.09 -9.69 13.43
CA CYS A 27 14.05 -8.23 13.40
C CYS A 27 13.55 -7.73 14.75
N ILE A 28 14.40 -7.03 15.46
CA ILE A 28 14.06 -6.51 16.79
C ILE A 28 13.40 -5.15 16.64
N VAL A 29 12.19 -5.03 17.20
CA VAL A 29 11.41 -3.80 17.14
C VAL A 29 11.11 -3.34 18.57
N PRO A 30 11.36 -2.06 18.89
CA PRO A 30 11.06 -1.54 20.22
C PRO A 30 9.58 -1.72 20.57
N LYS A 31 9.32 -2.00 21.83
CA LYS A 31 7.96 -2.25 22.34
C LYS A 31 7.04 -1.05 22.11
N GLU A 32 7.57 0.14 22.21
CA GLU A 32 6.80 1.38 22.00
C GLU A 32 6.35 1.58 20.55
N ASN A 33 6.90 0.80 19.61
CA ASN A 33 6.50 0.86 18.20
C ASN A 33 5.30 -0.04 17.90
N LEU A 34 4.74 -0.68 18.93
CA LEU A 34 3.57 -1.54 18.75
C LEU A 34 2.34 -0.72 18.41
N LEU A 35 1.75 -0.97 17.27
CA LEU A 35 0.52 -0.33 16.84
C LEU A 35 -0.67 -1.19 17.27
N GLY A 36 -1.48 -0.67 18.19
CA GLY A 36 -2.59 -1.43 18.73
C GLY A 36 -2.16 -2.49 19.70
N LYS A 37 -2.71 -3.68 19.60
CA LYS A 37 -2.40 -4.81 20.49
C LYS A 37 -1.91 -5.99 19.69
N VAL A 38 -1.15 -6.87 20.35
CA VAL A 38 -0.70 -8.11 19.75
C VAL A 38 -1.92 -8.90 19.26
N GLY A 39 -1.87 -9.38 18.04
CA GLY A 39 -2.96 -10.15 17.44
C GLY A 39 -3.97 -9.34 16.65
N GLU A 40 -3.85 -8.00 16.65
CA GLU A 40 -4.80 -7.13 15.93
C GLU A 40 -4.32 -6.67 14.56
N GLY A 41 -3.18 -7.16 14.10
CA GLY A 41 -2.60 -6.71 12.83
C GLY A 41 -3.55 -6.83 11.65
N PHE A 42 -4.26 -7.94 11.53
CA PHE A 42 -5.19 -8.16 10.43
C PHE A 42 -6.32 -7.13 10.44
N ARG A 43 -6.87 -6.86 11.63
CA ARG A 43 -7.94 -5.87 11.78
C ARG A 43 -7.46 -4.48 11.38
N ILE A 44 -6.25 -4.10 11.81
CA ILE A 44 -5.66 -2.81 11.46
C ILE A 44 -5.45 -2.72 9.94
N ALA A 45 -4.96 -3.79 9.33
CA ALA A 45 -4.78 -3.85 7.88
C ALA A 45 -6.10 -3.66 7.15
N MET A 46 -7.18 -4.29 7.61
CA MET A 46 -8.49 -4.16 6.98
C MET A 46 -9.02 -2.73 7.08
N LYS A 47 -8.84 -2.08 8.22
CA LYS A 47 -9.25 -0.68 8.38
C LYS A 47 -8.48 0.23 7.45
N THR A 48 -7.18 -0.01 7.31
CA THR A 48 -6.33 0.76 6.39
C THR A 48 -6.79 0.60 4.96
N LEU A 49 -7.14 -0.63 4.56
CA LEU A 49 -7.61 -0.91 3.20
C LEU A 49 -8.97 -0.24 2.92
N ASP A 50 -9.83 -0.11 3.92
CA ASP A 50 -11.11 0.58 3.74
C ASP A 50 -10.88 2.03 3.32
N GLY A 51 -9.96 2.73 3.98
CA GLY A 51 -9.57 4.07 3.59
C GLY A 51 -8.89 4.10 2.24
N GLY A 52 -8.05 3.10 1.96
CA GLY A 52 -7.36 2.97 0.69
C GLY A 52 -8.30 2.79 -0.50
N ARG A 53 -9.41 2.07 -0.29
CA ARG A 53 -10.40 1.88 -1.36
C ARG A 53 -11.00 3.20 -1.82
N MET A 54 -11.31 4.08 -0.88
CA MET A 54 -11.81 5.42 -1.20
C MET A 54 -10.76 6.24 -1.93
N GLY A 55 -9.51 6.15 -1.48
CA GLY A 55 -8.40 6.84 -2.09
C GLY A 55 -8.17 6.42 -3.53
N ILE A 56 -8.17 5.11 -3.79
CA ILE A 56 -7.92 4.61 -5.15
C ILE A 56 -9.10 4.91 -6.08
N ALA A 57 -10.32 4.90 -5.56
CA ALA A 57 -11.49 5.27 -6.34
C ALA A 57 -11.41 6.74 -6.75
N SER A 58 -10.96 7.60 -5.84
CA SER A 58 -10.75 9.02 -6.12
C SER A 58 -9.67 9.23 -7.17
N GLN A 59 -8.61 8.43 -7.11
CA GLN A 59 -7.53 8.47 -8.09
C GLN A 59 -8.05 8.13 -9.49
N ALA A 60 -8.86 7.08 -9.60
CA ALA A 60 -9.43 6.67 -10.87
C ALA A 60 -10.32 7.77 -11.45
N LEU A 61 -11.13 8.40 -10.61
CA LEU A 61 -11.98 9.51 -11.03
C LEU A 61 -11.15 10.69 -11.52
N GLY A 62 -10.09 11.02 -10.79
CA GLY A 62 -9.19 12.11 -11.15
C GLY A 62 -8.50 11.88 -12.49
N ILE A 63 -8.03 10.65 -12.72
CA ILE A 63 -7.39 10.30 -13.99
C ILE A 63 -8.38 10.40 -15.14
N ALA A 64 -9.62 9.92 -14.92
CA ALA A 64 -10.66 10.00 -15.94
C ALA A 64 -11.00 11.45 -16.27
N GLN A 65 -11.11 12.31 -15.27
CA GLN A 65 -11.39 13.72 -15.46
C GLN A 65 -10.26 14.40 -16.23
N GLY A 66 -9.01 14.11 -15.87
CA GLY A 66 -7.85 14.66 -16.56
C GLY A 66 -7.80 14.25 -18.01
N ALA A 67 -8.08 12.98 -18.29
CA ALA A 67 -8.11 12.48 -19.67
C ALA A 67 -9.22 13.16 -20.48
N MET A 68 -10.38 13.36 -19.87
CA MET A 68 -11.49 14.05 -20.51
C MET A 68 -11.15 15.50 -20.83
N ASP A 69 -10.55 16.20 -19.87
CA ASP A 69 -10.16 17.60 -20.05
C ASP A 69 -9.19 17.75 -21.21
N GLU A 70 -8.22 16.86 -21.35
CA GLU A 70 -7.27 16.90 -22.45
C GLU A 70 -7.93 16.55 -23.78
N THR A 71 -8.91 15.66 -23.77
CA THR A 71 -9.58 15.22 -24.98
C THR A 71 -10.45 16.32 -25.61
N VAL A 72 -11.10 17.14 -24.78
CA VAL A 72 -12.01 18.17 -25.27
C VAL A 72 -11.33 19.52 -25.53
N LYS A 73 -10.05 19.60 -25.31
CA LYS A 73 -9.27 20.81 -25.59
C LYS A 73 -9.25 21.14 -27.07
#